data_6d93f1376e6fd1097185699592375ccb
#
_entry.id   6d93f1376e6fd1097185699592375ccb
#
_cell.length_a   1.000
_cell.length_b   1.000
_cell.length_c   1.000
_cell.angle_alpha   90.00
_cell.angle_beta   90.00
_cell.angle_gamma   90.00
#
_symmetry.space_group_name_H-M   'P 1'
#
loop_
_entity.id
_entity.type
_entity.pdbx_description
1 polymer ?
#
loop_
_entity_poly.entity_id
_entity_poly.type
_entity_poly.pdbx_seq_one_letter_code
_entity_poly.pdbx_strand_id
1 'polypeptide(L)'
;MLSNRRQLIQTLFDDYIEMYASRDDRLEARFSDNFSGYAGGGSVLVKDKDDWVKITRQDFSQVTGRLRIEMLDLSMQDISDDVVVTTAFFHIHLPIPEHVLSRETARLVLIFRREGDDWKIVHSGISIPYHLVQDGEVYPLKGLQARNSELETLVEERTRALEEANAKLASLSNTDGLTGIANRRRFDQMLGQEWLRAQRSGAPLALIMLDVDHFKHFNDHYGHVAGDDCLRALAQVLLREVRRSGELVARYGGEEFVVLLPDTDVHTAFDVGQRIQQAVWSLGVPHAQVPSGIVTFSLGISSRVPSERHVPDDLLRQADLALYQAKETGRNCIQLAVD
;
A
#
# COMPACT_ATOMS: atom_id res chain seq x y z
N MET A 1 24.15 28.18 -58.99
CA MET A 1 23.63 28.94 -57.83
C MET A 1 22.90 28.06 -56.81
N LEU A 2 21.99 27.19 -57.21
CA LEU A 2 21.26 26.31 -56.29
C LEU A 2 22.17 25.35 -55.48
N SER A 3 23.24 24.83 -56.08
CA SER A 3 24.19 23.94 -55.39
C SER A 3 24.94 24.63 -54.25
N ASN A 4 25.34 25.88 -54.42
CA ASN A 4 26.07 26.66 -53.39
C ASN A 4 25.17 27.01 -52.20
N ARG A 5 23.90 27.34 -52.43
CA ARG A 5 22.93 27.66 -51.35
C ARG A 5 22.61 26.43 -50.50
N ARG A 6 22.31 25.29 -51.14
CA ARG A 6 22.08 24.05 -50.37
C ARG A 6 23.27 23.64 -49.55
N GLN A 7 24.48 23.79 -50.07
CA GLN A 7 25.69 23.49 -49.35
C GLN A 7 25.89 24.43 -48.13
N LEU A 8 25.56 25.72 -48.29
CA LEU A 8 25.57 26.69 -47.22
C LEU A 8 24.57 26.32 -46.09
N ILE A 9 23.30 26.01 -46.47
CA ILE A 9 22.26 25.62 -45.50
C ILE A 9 22.64 24.30 -44.81
N GLN A 10 23.22 23.34 -45.53
CA GLN A 10 23.77 22.13 -44.92
C GLN A 10 24.80 22.45 -43.83
N THR A 11 25.76 23.31 -44.14
CA THR A 11 26.78 23.73 -43.15
C THR A 11 26.17 24.43 -41.95
N LEU A 12 25.17 25.30 -42.13
CA LEU A 12 24.48 25.99 -41.05
C LEU A 12 23.66 25.01 -40.18
N PHE A 13 23.07 23.99 -40.79
CA PHE A 13 22.35 22.93 -40.08
C PHE A 13 23.33 22.07 -39.26
N ASP A 14 24.46 21.66 -39.86
CA ASP A 14 25.47 20.86 -39.17
C ASP A 14 26.08 21.64 -37.98
N ASP A 15 26.35 22.93 -38.16
CA ASP A 15 26.76 23.84 -37.08
C ASP A 15 25.74 23.94 -35.97
N TYR A 16 24.43 24.01 -36.31
CA TYR A 16 23.37 24.03 -35.34
C TYR A 16 23.33 22.74 -34.51
N ILE A 17 23.40 21.60 -35.15
CA ILE A 17 23.44 20.27 -34.48
C ILE A 17 24.67 20.15 -33.57
N GLU A 18 25.83 20.59 -34.03
CA GLU A 18 27.05 20.54 -33.23
C GLU A 18 27.00 21.47 -32.02
N MET A 19 26.50 22.69 -32.18
CA MET A 19 26.32 23.64 -31.06
C MET A 19 25.29 23.11 -30.06
N TYR A 20 24.19 22.52 -30.53
CA TYR A 20 23.20 21.90 -29.66
C TYR A 20 23.80 20.70 -28.89
N ALA A 21 24.51 19.82 -29.57
CA ALA A 21 25.15 18.65 -28.98
C ALA A 21 26.21 19.01 -27.95
N SER A 22 26.98 20.07 -28.20
CA SER A 22 28.04 20.54 -27.31
C SER A 22 27.58 21.50 -26.21
N ARG A 23 26.28 21.85 -26.18
CA ARG A 23 25.70 22.83 -25.23
C ARG A 23 26.31 24.23 -25.36
N ASP A 24 26.58 24.67 -26.59
CA ASP A 24 27.26 25.92 -26.91
C ASP A 24 26.24 27.07 -26.99
N ASP A 25 26.39 28.06 -26.12
CA ASP A 25 25.52 29.25 -26.05
C ASP A 25 25.56 30.10 -27.33
N ARG A 26 26.56 29.95 -28.19
CA ARG A 26 26.61 30.62 -29.50
C ARG A 26 25.45 30.24 -30.42
N LEU A 27 24.75 29.15 -30.12
CA LEU A 27 23.52 28.75 -30.78
C LEU A 27 22.48 29.86 -30.79
N GLU A 28 22.41 30.68 -29.74
CA GLU A 28 21.46 31.81 -29.60
C GLU A 28 21.57 32.84 -30.75
N ALA A 29 22.78 33.07 -31.26
CA ALA A 29 23.04 34.01 -32.35
C ALA A 29 22.49 33.53 -33.72
N ARG A 30 22.12 32.25 -33.82
CA ARG A 30 21.56 31.68 -35.06
C ARG A 30 20.06 31.95 -35.23
N PHE A 31 19.37 32.32 -34.15
CA PHE A 31 17.92 32.60 -34.22
C PHE A 31 17.65 34.04 -34.69
N SER A 32 16.61 34.18 -35.48
CA SER A 32 16.06 35.46 -35.89
C SER A 32 15.36 36.16 -34.69
N ASP A 33 15.33 37.49 -34.71
CA ASP A 33 14.52 38.24 -33.73
C ASP A 33 13.01 38.00 -33.95
N ASN A 34 12.60 37.67 -35.18
CA ASN A 34 11.24 37.22 -35.49
C ASN A 34 11.18 35.68 -35.52
N PHE A 35 11.35 35.06 -34.33
CA PHE A 35 11.40 33.61 -34.14
C PHE A 35 10.09 33.05 -33.58
N SER A 36 9.78 31.82 -33.97
CA SER A 36 8.77 30.97 -33.30
C SER A 36 9.29 29.54 -33.18
N GLY A 37 8.77 28.77 -32.21
CA GLY A 37 9.16 27.37 -32.09
C GLY A 37 8.38 26.61 -31.04
N TYR A 38 8.55 25.28 -31.03
CA TYR A 38 8.07 24.38 -30.00
C TYR A 38 9.09 23.29 -29.70
N ALA A 39 9.16 22.87 -28.43
CA ALA A 39 10.05 21.80 -27.98
C ALA A 39 9.26 20.57 -27.57
N GLY A 40 9.83 19.42 -27.79
CA GLY A 40 9.22 18.08 -27.85
C GLY A 40 8.42 17.55 -26.67
N GLY A 41 8.40 18.21 -25.54
CA GLY A 41 7.57 17.77 -24.40
C GLY A 41 6.60 18.83 -23.93
N GLY A 42 6.62 20.02 -24.52
CA GLY A 42 5.79 21.14 -24.10
C GLY A 42 4.55 21.33 -24.97
N SER A 43 3.44 21.71 -24.35
CA SER A 43 2.22 22.14 -25.04
C SER A 43 2.26 23.64 -25.40
N VAL A 44 3.43 24.28 -25.31
CA VAL A 44 3.59 25.74 -25.46
C VAL A 44 4.25 26.07 -26.79
N LEU A 45 3.58 26.91 -27.58
CA LEU A 45 4.19 27.56 -28.74
C LEU A 45 4.93 28.81 -28.27
N VAL A 46 6.25 28.83 -28.46
CA VAL A 46 7.10 30.00 -28.20
C VAL A 46 6.99 30.93 -29.41
N LYS A 47 6.79 32.23 -29.15
CA LYS A 47 6.54 33.24 -30.19
C LYS A 47 7.62 34.31 -30.30
N ASP A 48 8.66 34.21 -29.47
CA ASP A 48 9.79 35.13 -29.49
C ASP A 48 11.12 34.42 -29.19
N LYS A 49 12.20 35.06 -29.58
CA LYS A 49 13.55 34.53 -29.42
C LYS A 49 13.99 34.41 -27.96
N ASP A 50 13.65 35.39 -27.12
CA ASP A 50 14.18 35.45 -25.75
C ASP A 50 13.62 34.32 -24.92
N ASP A 51 12.34 33.97 -25.07
CA ASP A 51 11.74 32.83 -24.41
C ASP A 51 12.29 31.50 -24.94
N TRP A 52 12.59 31.42 -26.26
CA TRP A 52 13.27 30.25 -26.83
C TRP A 52 14.65 30.03 -26.24
N VAL A 53 15.42 31.11 -26.11
CA VAL A 53 16.77 31.08 -25.49
C VAL A 53 16.68 30.60 -24.05
N LYS A 54 15.72 31.06 -23.27
CA LYS A 54 15.49 30.57 -21.88
C LYS A 54 15.25 29.09 -21.83
N ILE A 55 14.38 28.57 -22.72
CA ILE A 55 14.06 27.14 -22.81
C ILE A 55 15.30 26.34 -23.20
N THR A 56 16.06 26.83 -24.19
CA THR A 56 17.30 26.17 -24.63
C THR A 56 18.34 26.11 -23.51
N ARG A 57 18.51 27.17 -22.74
CA ARG A 57 19.40 27.19 -21.57
C ARG A 57 18.92 26.27 -20.45
N GLN A 58 17.62 26.19 -20.24
CA GLN A 58 17.04 25.26 -19.29
C GLN A 58 17.29 23.81 -19.71
N ASP A 59 17.12 23.47 -20.98
CA ASP A 59 17.48 22.16 -21.53
C ASP A 59 18.97 21.85 -21.34
N PHE A 60 19.84 22.80 -21.64
CA PHE A 60 21.30 22.66 -21.45
C PHE A 60 21.67 22.42 -19.98
N SER A 61 20.95 23.01 -19.04
CA SER A 61 21.19 22.84 -17.61
C SER A 61 20.77 21.46 -17.05
N GLN A 62 19.79 20.82 -17.68
CA GLN A 62 19.31 19.50 -17.26
C GLN A 62 20.30 18.38 -17.58
N VAL A 63 21.02 18.51 -18.70
CA VAL A 63 22.07 17.56 -19.11
C VAL A 63 23.31 18.34 -19.49
N THR A 64 24.28 18.42 -18.60
CA THR A 64 25.48 19.23 -18.74
C THR A 64 26.58 18.60 -19.60
N GLY A 65 26.45 17.31 -19.94
CA GLY A 65 27.40 16.61 -20.79
C GLY A 65 27.11 16.77 -22.27
N ARG A 66 28.14 16.59 -23.11
CA ARG A 66 27.98 16.53 -24.58
C ARG A 66 27.04 15.38 -24.94
N LEU A 67 26.10 15.66 -25.84
CA LEU A 67 25.22 14.64 -26.44
C LEU A 67 25.92 14.06 -27.69
N ARG A 68 25.58 12.81 -27.99
CA ARG A 68 25.87 12.23 -29.29
C ARG A 68 24.56 12.22 -30.12
N ILE A 69 24.59 12.94 -31.23
CA ILE A 69 23.46 12.96 -32.19
C ILE A 69 23.83 11.99 -33.32
N GLU A 70 22.94 11.02 -33.54
CA GLU A 70 23.06 10.06 -34.64
C GLU A 70 22.04 10.40 -35.70
N MET A 71 22.47 11.08 -36.79
CA MET A 71 21.60 11.49 -37.89
C MET A 71 21.13 10.28 -38.68
N LEU A 72 19.83 10.14 -38.86
CA LEU A 72 19.21 9.08 -39.64
C LEU A 72 18.86 9.56 -41.05
N ASP A 73 18.23 10.74 -41.16
CA ASP A 73 17.82 11.31 -42.44
C ASP A 73 17.73 12.83 -42.35
N LEU A 74 18.01 13.51 -43.46
CA LEU A 74 17.93 14.96 -43.62
C LEU A 74 17.36 15.32 -44.98
N SER A 75 16.23 16.01 -44.99
CA SER A 75 15.62 16.59 -46.21
C SER A 75 15.70 18.10 -46.19
N MET A 76 15.91 18.68 -47.37
CA MET A 76 15.93 20.13 -47.58
C MET A 76 14.99 20.51 -48.73
N GLN A 77 14.14 21.50 -48.45
CA GLN A 77 13.16 22.02 -49.40
C GLN A 77 13.38 23.53 -49.59
N ASP A 78 13.68 23.94 -50.80
CA ASP A 78 13.71 25.35 -51.21
C ASP A 78 12.28 25.85 -51.39
N ILE A 79 11.81 26.73 -50.49
CA ILE A 79 10.47 27.32 -50.54
C ILE A 79 10.48 28.60 -51.42
N SER A 80 11.53 29.39 -51.25
CA SER A 80 11.80 30.58 -52.08
C SER A 80 13.29 30.81 -52.17
N ASP A 81 13.72 31.92 -52.84
CA ASP A 81 15.12 32.29 -52.87
C ASP A 81 15.69 32.65 -51.51
N ASP A 82 14.85 33.05 -50.55
CA ASP A 82 15.21 33.49 -49.21
C ASP A 82 14.75 32.57 -48.08
N VAL A 83 14.08 31.43 -48.41
CA VAL A 83 13.55 30.52 -47.39
C VAL A 83 13.86 29.07 -47.76
N VAL A 84 14.47 28.35 -46.85
CA VAL A 84 14.72 26.90 -46.91
C VAL A 84 14.20 26.22 -45.66
N VAL A 85 13.47 25.11 -45.82
CA VAL A 85 13.03 24.24 -44.73
C VAL A 85 13.92 23.01 -44.69
N THR A 86 14.43 22.69 -43.51
CA THR A 86 15.12 21.43 -43.27
C THR A 86 14.28 20.55 -42.31
N THR A 87 14.20 19.26 -42.61
CA THR A 87 13.56 18.27 -41.79
C THR A 87 14.55 17.15 -41.55
N ALA A 88 14.84 16.89 -40.28
CA ALA A 88 15.83 15.90 -39.87
C ALA A 88 15.24 14.87 -38.90
N PHE A 89 15.65 13.63 -39.02
CA PHE A 89 15.38 12.52 -38.11
C PHE A 89 16.70 12.04 -37.54
N PHE A 90 16.76 11.88 -36.21
CA PHE A 90 17.98 11.49 -35.52
C PHE A 90 17.70 10.87 -34.14
N HIS A 91 18.64 10.11 -33.63
CA HIS A 91 18.64 9.64 -32.24
C HIS A 91 19.47 10.59 -31.36
N ILE A 92 19.00 10.84 -30.12
CA ILE A 92 19.68 11.62 -29.12
C ILE A 92 20.23 10.66 -28.05
N HIS A 93 21.53 10.48 -28.02
CA HIS A 93 22.20 9.66 -27.00
C HIS A 93 22.66 10.56 -25.86
N LEU A 94 21.98 10.45 -24.73
CA LEU A 94 22.35 11.11 -23.48
C LEU A 94 23.56 10.42 -22.84
N PRO A 95 24.38 11.13 -22.05
CA PRO A 95 25.48 10.53 -21.27
C PRO A 95 24.94 9.76 -20.03
N ILE A 96 23.81 9.11 -20.17
CA ILE A 96 23.11 8.30 -19.15
C ILE A 96 22.86 6.92 -19.77
N PRO A 97 23.38 5.82 -19.15
CA PRO A 97 23.19 4.47 -19.69
C PRO A 97 21.71 4.11 -19.85
N GLU A 98 21.36 3.48 -20.96
CA GLU A 98 20.02 2.93 -21.28
C GLU A 98 18.84 3.93 -21.18
N HIS A 99 19.10 5.22 -21.39
CA HIS A 99 18.01 6.19 -21.36
C HIS A 99 17.06 6.01 -22.54
N VAL A 100 15.75 6.09 -22.27
CA VAL A 100 14.66 5.85 -23.25
C VAL A 100 14.83 6.71 -24.52
N LEU A 101 15.24 7.97 -24.39
CA LEU A 101 15.46 8.88 -25.52
C LEU A 101 16.51 8.38 -26.52
N SER A 102 17.44 7.53 -26.10
CA SER A 102 18.46 6.97 -27.01
C SER A 102 17.91 5.94 -28.00
N ARG A 103 16.68 5.51 -27.81
CA ARG A 103 15.95 4.56 -28.68
C ARG A 103 14.83 5.20 -29.47
N GLU A 104 14.53 6.47 -29.19
CA GLU A 104 13.44 7.21 -29.82
C GLU A 104 13.97 8.09 -30.94
N THR A 105 13.23 8.15 -32.07
CA THR A 105 13.58 8.99 -33.20
C THR A 105 13.07 10.42 -32.96
N ALA A 106 13.98 11.35 -32.70
CA ALA A 106 13.66 12.77 -32.70
C ALA A 106 13.44 13.29 -34.12
N ARG A 107 12.49 14.20 -34.25
CA ARG A 107 12.16 14.90 -35.50
C ARG A 107 12.38 16.38 -35.29
N LEU A 108 13.16 17.00 -36.15
CA LEU A 108 13.47 18.43 -36.08
C LEU A 108 13.11 19.08 -37.42
N VAL A 109 12.37 20.17 -37.33
CA VAL A 109 12.15 21.07 -38.48
C VAL A 109 12.78 22.40 -38.16
N LEU A 110 13.67 22.87 -39.01
CA LEU A 110 14.22 24.23 -38.99
C LEU A 110 13.82 24.98 -40.27
N ILE A 111 13.36 26.21 -40.10
CA ILE A 111 13.13 27.11 -41.20
C ILE A 111 14.18 28.18 -41.21
N PHE A 112 15.04 28.14 -42.21
CA PHE A 112 16.05 29.15 -42.47
C PHE A 112 15.53 30.24 -43.36
N ARG A 113 15.73 31.49 -43.00
CA ARG A 113 15.38 32.66 -43.80
C ARG A 113 16.59 33.57 -43.92
N ARG A 114 16.80 34.11 -45.14
CA ARG A 114 17.85 35.08 -45.36
C ARG A 114 17.41 36.47 -44.87
N GLU A 115 18.21 37.06 -44.00
CA GLU A 115 18.01 38.40 -43.41
C GLU A 115 19.24 39.25 -43.73
N GLY A 116 19.12 40.09 -44.77
CA GLY A 116 20.28 40.79 -45.33
C GLY A 116 21.26 39.83 -46.01
N ASP A 117 22.48 39.81 -45.54
CA ASP A 117 23.55 38.93 -46.07
C ASP A 117 23.69 37.61 -45.24
N ASP A 118 22.91 37.45 -44.16
CA ASP A 118 22.98 36.30 -43.27
C ASP A 118 21.73 35.41 -43.33
N TRP A 119 21.88 34.13 -42.95
CA TRP A 119 20.78 33.19 -42.81
C TRP A 119 20.47 32.94 -41.33
N LYS A 120 19.22 33.15 -40.92
CA LYS A 120 18.75 32.98 -39.55
C LYS A 120 17.69 31.89 -39.48
N ILE A 121 17.58 31.24 -38.32
CA ILE A 121 16.52 30.28 -38.02
C ILE A 121 15.31 31.09 -37.52
N VAL A 122 14.21 31.05 -38.26
CA VAL A 122 12.95 31.74 -37.94
C VAL A 122 11.94 30.82 -37.28
N HIS A 123 12.13 29.51 -37.41
CA HIS A 123 11.30 28.52 -36.76
C HIS A 123 12.10 27.28 -36.40
N SER A 124 11.84 26.72 -35.20
CA SER A 124 12.39 25.45 -34.77
C SER A 124 11.26 24.62 -34.14
N GLY A 125 11.02 23.45 -34.67
CA GLY A 125 10.08 22.47 -34.12
C GLY A 125 10.78 21.15 -33.88
N ILE A 126 10.99 20.79 -32.63
CA ILE A 126 11.50 19.47 -32.26
C ILE A 126 10.39 18.66 -31.61
N SER A 127 10.22 17.42 -32.01
CA SER A 127 9.29 16.47 -31.42
C SER A 127 9.94 15.10 -31.27
N ILE A 128 9.61 14.42 -30.18
CA ILE A 128 10.03 13.04 -29.95
C ILE A 128 8.75 12.24 -29.83
N PRO A 129 8.38 11.44 -30.85
CA PRO A 129 7.19 10.60 -30.76
C PRO A 129 7.38 9.52 -29.69
N TYR A 130 6.37 9.32 -28.90
CA TYR A 130 6.35 8.19 -27.96
C TYR A 130 6.19 6.89 -28.76
N HIS A 131 6.94 5.85 -28.39
CA HIS A 131 6.91 4.49 -29.01
C HIS A 131 5.56 3.77 -28.92
N LEU A 132 4.54 4.41 -28.38
CA LEU A 132 3.16 3.90 -28.33
C LEU A 132 2.39 4.10 -29.67
N VAL A 133 2.95 4.88 -30.60
CA VAL A 133 2.33 5.11 -31.92
C VAL A 133 2.78 4.01 -32.87
N GLN A 134 1.85 3.21 -33.37
CA GLN A 134 2.13 2.22 -34.41
C GLN A 134 2.13 2.86 -35.80
N ASP A 135 2.80 2.22 -36.77
CA ASP A 135 2.82 2.68 -38.15
C ASP A 135 1.39 2.84 -38.71
N GLY A 136 1.09 4.06 -39.16
CA GLY A 136 -0.24 4.42 -39.69
C GLY A 136 -1.23 4.95 -38.64
N GLU A 137 -0.88 5.03 -37.38
CA GLU A 137 -1.68 5.71 -36.37
C GLU A 137 -1.33 7.20 -36.27
N VAL A 138 -2.36 8.04 -36.18
CA VAL A 138 -2.20 9.48 -35.89
C VAL A 138 -2.20 9.73 -34.38
N TYR A 139 -2.91 8.89 -33.61
CA TYR A 139 -3.00 8.93 -32.16
C TYR A 139 -2.73 7.54 -31.56
N PRO A 140 -1.95 7.42 -30.49
CA PRO A 140 -1.54 6.13 -29.90
C PRO A 140 -2.65 5.49 -29.04
N LEU A 141 -3.89 5.46 -29.54
CA LEU A 141 -5.06 5.02 -28.76
C LEU A 141 -4.98 3.52 -28.42
N LYS A 142 -4.59 2.69 -29.37
CA LYS A 142 -4.52 1.23 -29.16
C LYS A 142 -3.38 0.85 -28.23
N GLY A 143 -2.20 1.46 -28.37
CA GLY A 143 -1.05 1.22 -27.50
C GLY A 143 -1.32 1.64 -26.06
N LEU A 144 -1.98 2.79 -25.85
CA LEU A 144 -2.38 3.26 -24.53
C LEU A 144 -3.44 2.37 -23.88
N GLN A 145 -4.45 1.95 -24.65
CA GLN A 145 -5.50 1.05 -24.16
C GLN A 145 -4.94 -0.33 -23.79
N ALA A 146 -4.09 -0.91 -24.63
CA ALA A 146 -3.43 -2.19 -24.33
C ALA A 146 -2.57 -2.11 -23.06
N ARG A 147 -1.78 -1.03 -22.89
CA ARG A 147 -0.96 -0.82 -21.72
C ARG A 147 -1.77 -0.60 -20.45
N ASN A 148 -2.89 0.14 -20.55
CA ASN A 148 -3.80 0.36 -19.42
C ASN A 148 -4.43 -0.97 -18.97
N SER A 149 -4.92 -1.76 -19.91
CA SER A 149 -5.52 -3.07 -19.62
C SER A 149 -4.48 -4.04 -18.98
N GLU A 150 -3.24 -4.03 -19.46
CA GLU A 150 -2.15 -4.82 -18.89
C GLU A 150 -1.85 -4.41 -17.44
N LEU A 151 -1.79 -3.08 -17.18
CA LEU A 151 -1.55 -2.55 -15.85
C LEU A 151 -2.72 -2.85 -14.89
N GLU A 152 -3.96 -2.73 -15.35
CA GLU A 152 -5.16 -3.08 -14.58
C GLU A 152 -5.12 -4.56 -14.15
N THR A 153 -4.85 -5.46 -15.09
CA THR A 153 -4.70 -6.90 -14.80
C THR A 153 -3.60 -7.16 -13.77
N LEU A 154 -2.43 -6.52 -13.93
CA LEU A 154 -1.31 -6.69 -13.00
C LEU A 154 -1.65 -6.16 -11.59
N VAL A 155 -2.37 -5.05 -11.50
CA VAL A 155 -2.81 -4.48 -10.20
C VAL A 155 -3.78 -5.45 -9.53
N GLU A 156 -4.76 -6.01 -10.25
CA GLU A 156 -5.70 -6.99 -9.70
C GLU A 156 -4.99 -8.24 -9.20
N GLU A 157 -4.06 -8.81 -9.99
CA GLU A 157 -3.27 -9.98 -9.57
C GLU A 157 -2.43 -9.72 -8.32
N ARG A 158 -1.76 -8.56 -8.25
CA ARG A 158 -0.93 -8.19 -7.10
C ARG A 158 -1.77 -7.94 -5.86
N THR A 159 -2.93 -7.30 -6.01
CA THR A 159 -3.85 -7.05 -4.89
C THR A 159 -4.34 -8.36 -4.31
N ARG A 160 -4.79 -9.30 -5.15
CA ARG A 160 -5.23 -10.61 -4.71
C ARG A 160 -4.12 -11.41 -4.02
N ALA A 161 -2.92 -11.43 -4.57
CA ALA A 161 -1.78 -12.11 -3.96
C ALA A 161 -1.41 -11.52 -2.58
N LEU A 162 -1.52 -10.19 -2.43
CA LEU A 162 -1.27 -9.51 -1.16
C LEU A 162 -2.35 -9.85 -0.12
N GLU A 163 -3.62 -9.89 -0.52
CA GLU A 163 -4.72 -10.28 0.35
C GLU A 163 -4.58 -11.73 0.83
N GLU A 164 -4.25 -12.66 -0.07
CA GLU A 164 -3.98 -14.05 0.26
C GLU A 164 -2.79 -14.20 1.23
N ALA A 165 -1.70 -13.46 1.00
CA ALA A 165 -0.52 -13.46 1.88
C ALA A 165 -0.86 -12.89 3.26
N ASN A 166 -1.62 -11.79 3.34
CA ASN A 166 -2.08 -11.20 4.59
C ASN A 166 -3.02 -12.13 5.36
N ALA A 167 -3.97 -12.79 4.67
CA ALA A 167 -4.84 -13.78 5.28
C ALA A 167 -4.05 -14.96 5.84
N LYS A 168 -3.03 -15.44 5.12
CA LYS A 168 -2.13 -16.48 5.58
C LYS A 168 -1.29 -16.06 6.79
N LEU A 169 -0.73 -14.86 6.79
CA LEU A 169 -0.01 -14.30 7.94
C LEU A 169 -0.93 -14.14 9.15
N ALA A 170 -2.12 -13.57 8.97
CA ALA A 170 -3.15 -13.49 10.02
C ALA A 170 -3.52 -14.88 10.54
N SER A 171 -3.56 -15.90 9.64
CA SER A 171 -3.82 -17.29 10.02
C SER A 171 -2.70 -17.94 10.84
N LEU A 172 -1.48 -17.48 10.75
CA LEU A 172 -0.34 -17.99 11.52
C LEU A 172 -0.18 -17.27 12.88
N SER A 173 -0.82 -16.11 13.08
CA SER A 173 -0.79 -15.42 14.37
C SER A 173 -1.59 -16.21 15.41
N ASN A 174 -0.97 -16.45 16.57
CA ASN A 174 -1.60 -17.10 17.73
C ASN A 174 -2.05 -16.10 18.80
N THR A 175 -1.87 -14.81 18.56
CA THR A 175 -2.17 -13.74 19.51
C THR A 175 -3.29 -12.85 18.98
N ASP A 176 -4.08 -12.29 19.88
CA ASP A 176 -5.05 -11.22 19.59
C ASP A 176 -4.31 -9.88 19.47
N GLY A 177 -4.56 -9.17 18.38
CA GLY A 177 -3.84 -7.93 18.04
C GLY A 177 -4.12 -6.76 18.98
N LEU A 178 -5.25 -6.76 19.70
CA LEU A 178 -5.60 -5.71 20.66
C LEU A 178 -5.00 -5.96 22.03
N THR A 179 -5.18 -7.17 22.57
CA THR A 179 -4.90 -7.50 23.95
C THR A 179 -3.55 -8.17 24.17
N GLY A 180 -2.94 -8.71 23.09
CA GLY A 180 -1.65 -9.41 23.14
C GLY A 180 -1.70 -10.82 23.75
N ILE A 181 -2.88 -11.27 24.27
CA ILE A 181 -3.08 -12.65 24.74
C ILE A 181 -3.36 -13.60 23.57
N ALA A 182 -3.54 -14.89 23.83
CA ALA A 182 -3.92 -15.83 22.79
C ALA A 182 -5.25 -15.41 22.11
N ASN A 183 -5.36 -15.69 20.82
CA ASN A 183 -6.61 -15.54 20.11
C ASN A 183 -7.43 -16.83 20.11
N ARG A 184 -8.67 -16.75 19.62
CA ARG A 184 -9.60 -17.89 19.52
C ARG A 184 -8.98 -19.11 18.84
N ARG A 185 -8.22 -18.92 17.76
CA ARG A 185 -7.57 -20.05 17.04
C ARG A 185 -6.55 -20.77 17.92
N ARG A 186 -5.73 -20.02 18.66
CA ARG A 186 -4.78 -20.62 19.60
C ARG A 186 -5.51 -21.38 20.69
N PHE A 187 -6.62 -20.85 21.18
CA PHE A 187 -7.48 -21.53 22.12
C PHE A 187 -8.03 -22.85 21.54
N ASP A 188 -8.61 -22.84 20.33
CA ASP A 188 -9.16 -24.05 19.70
C ASP A 188 -8.10 -25.14 19.52
N GLN A 189 -6.87 -24.76 19.15
CA GLN A 189 -5.73 -25.69 19.04
C GLN A 189 -5.35 -26.30 20.40
N MET A 190 -5.26 -25.45 21.43
CA MET A 190 -4.89 -25.90 22.79
C MET A 190 -5.99 -26.76 23.41
N LEU A 191 -7.26 -26.40 23.23
CA LEU A 191 -8.39 -27.19 23.69
C LEU A 191 -8.32 -28.62 23.11
N GLY A 192 -8.11 -28.76 21.81
CA GLY A 192 -7.95 -30.08 21.16
C GLY A 192 -6.77 -30.89 21.72
N GLN A 193 -5.62 -30.22 21.94
CA GLN A 193 -4.43 -30.86 22.49
C GLN A 193 -4.63 -31.33 23.96
N GLU A 194 -5.13 -30.46 24.81
CA GLU A 194 -5.35 -30.74 26.22
C GLU A 194 -6.52 -31.72 26.42
N TRP A 195 -7.52 -31.71 25.56
CA TRP A 195 -8.58 -32.72 25.56
C TRP A 195 -8.02 -34.13 25.38
N LEU A 196 -7.19 -34.35 24.34
CA LEU A 196 -6.55 -35.64 24.08
C LEU A 196 -5.57 -36.04 25.20
N ARG A 197 -4.91 -35.07 25.80
CA ARG A 197 -4.03 -35.30 26.95
C ARG A 197 -4.83 -35.74 28.18
N ALA A 198 -5.88 -35.01 28.53
CA ALA A 198 -6.77 -35.29 29.65
C ALA A 198 -7.48 -36.64 29.47
N GLN A 199 -7.92 -36.99 28.25
CA GLN A 199 -8.49 -38.28 27.94
C GLN A 199 -7.54 -39.46 28.23
N ARG A 200 -6.26 -39.29 27.90
CA ARG A 200 -5.23 -40.34 28.16
C ARG A 200 -4.84 -40.46 29.63
N SER A 201 -4.81 -39.33 30.33
CA SER A 201 -4.41 -39.31 31.77
C SER A 201 -5.56 -39.60 32.72
N GLY A 202 -6.82 -39.50 32.26
CA GLY A 202 -8.00 -39.55 33.13
C GLY A 202 -8.13 -38.32 34.03
N ALA A 203 -7.46 -37.21 33.69
CA ALA A 203 -7.49 -35.97 34.47
C ALA A 203 -8.68 -35.08 34.02
N PRO A 204 -9.21 -34.23 34.91
CA PRO A 204 -10.24 -33.27 34.54
C PRO A 204 -9.68 -32.12 33.72
N LEU A 205 -10.48 -31.63 32.78
CA LEU A 205 -10.20 -30.41 32.01
C LEU A 205 -11.32 -29.40 32.29
N ALA A 206 -10.96 -28.20 32.72
CA ALA A 206 -11.93 -27.15 32.98
C ALA A 206 -11.78 -25.99 32.01
N LEU A 207 -12.90 -25.28 31.84
CA LEU A 207 -13.01 -24.11 30.97
C LEU A 207 -13.85 -23.04 31.66
N ILE A 208 -13.40 -21.79 31.61
CA ILE A 208 -14.13 -20.62 32.06
C ILE A 208 -14.39 -19.73 30.86
N MET A 209 -15.66 -19.51 30.51
CA MET A 209 -16.07 -18.44 29.59
C MET A 209 -16.38 -17.18 30.36
N LEU A 210 -15.91 -16.05 29.89
CA LEU A 210 -16.08 -14.75 30.52
C LEU A 210 -16.58 -13.73 29.51
N ASP A 211 -17.47 -12.86 29.95
CA ASP A 211 -17.98 -11.76 29.13
C ASP A 211 -18.04 -10.48 29.97
N VAL A 212 -17.62 -9.36 29.38
CA VAL A 212 -17.62 -8.06 30.07
C VAL A 212 -19.04 -7.53 30.17
N ASP A 213 -19.54 -7.38 31.39
CA ASP A 213 -20.91 -6.95 31.63
C ASP A 213 -21.18 -5.55 31.07
N HIS A 214 -22.26 -5.43 30.28
CA HIS A 214 -22.70 -4.18 29.68
C HIS A 214 -21.66 -3.42 28.83
N PHE A 215 -20.72 -4.15 28.21
CA PHE A 215 -19.59 -3.53 27.47
C PHE A 215 -20.06 -2.62 26.33
N LYS A 216 -21.18 -2.93 25.67
CA LYS A 216 -21.76 -2.04 24.68
C LYS A 216 -22.12 -0.68 25.29
N HIS A 217 -22.76 -0.64 26.47
CA HIS A 217 -23.07 0.62 27.16
C HIS A 217 -21.81 1.38 27.59
N PHE A 218 -20.74 0.64 27.94
CA PHE A 218 -19.43 1.26 28.18
C PHE A 218 -18.89 1.98 26.94
N ASN A 219 -18.88 1.29 25.79
CA ASN A 219 -18.43 1.87 24.52
C ASN A 219 -19.30 3.06 24.08
N ASP A 220 -20.62 2.95 24.22
CA ASP A 220 -21.55 4.02 23.86
C ASP A 220 -21.33 5.29 24.72
N HIS A 221 -20.87 5.14 25.96
CA HIS A 221 -20.65 6.23 26.89
C HIS A 221 -19.21 6.81 26.82
N TYR A 222 -18.18 5.97 26.76
CA TYR A 222 -16.77 6.37 26.85
C TYR A 222 -16.05 6.37 25.50
N GLY A 223 -16.66 5.81 24.45
CA GLY A 223 -16.06 5.61 23.13
C GLY A 223 -15.24 4.33 22.99
N HIS A 224 -15.03 3.90 21.74
CA HIS A 224 -14.34 2.64 21.43
C HIS A 224 -12.87 2.62 21.87
N VAL A 225 -12.19 3.76 21.89
CA VAL A 225 -10.77 3.83 22.34
C VAL A 225 -10.69 3.47 23.83
N ALA A 226 -11.58 4.00 24.65
CA ALA A 226 -11.65 3.64 26.09
C ALA A 226 -12.05 2.17 26.28
N GLY A 227 -12.92 1.62 25.43
CA GLY A 227 -13.26 0.20 25.41
C GLY A 227 -12.06 -0.68 25.10
N ASP A 228 -11.24 -0.30 24.13
CA ASP A 228 -10.02 -1.01 23.78
C ASP A 228 -9.01 -1.01 24.95
N ASP A 229 -8.83 0.13 25.64
CA ASP A 229 -7.96 0.23 26.81
C ASP A 229 -8.50 -0.62 27.98
N CYS A 230 -9.82 -0.64 28.17
CA CYS A 230 -10.48 -1.51 29.14
C CYS A 230 -10.19 -3.00 28.84
N LEU A 231 -10.36 -3.46 27.60
CA LEU A 231 -10.07 -4.84 27.22
C LEU A 231 -8.59 -5.21 27.42
N ARG A 232 -7.66 -4.29 27.13
CA ARG A 232 -6.23 -4.49 27.40
C ARG A 232 -5.98 -4.67 28.90
N ALA A 233 -6.56 -3.81 29.73
CA ALA A 233 -6.41 -3.89 31.19
C ALA A 233 -6.97 -5.19 31.75
N LEU A 234 -8.16 -5.62 31.30
CA LEU A 234 -8.80 -6.87 31.69
C LEU A 234 -7.95 -8.09 31.28
N ALA A 235 -7.42 -8.10 30.07
CA ALA A 235 -6.52 -9.17 29.61
C ALA A 235 -5.28 -9.32 30.50
N GLN A 236 -4.69 -8.19 30.95
CA GLN A 236 -3.55 -8.22 31.87
C GLN A 236 -3.92 -8.76 33.26
N VAL A 237 -5.13 -8.48 33.74
CA VAL A 237 -5.64 -9.09 34.98
C VAL A 237 -5.75 -10.60 34.82
N LEU A 238 -6.39 -11.07 33.75
CA LEU A 238 -6.55 -12.50 33.48
C LEU A 238 -5.19 -13.22 33.42
N LEU A 239 -4.19 -12.66 32.75
CA LEU A 239 -2.83 -13.22 32.68
C LEU A 239 -2.16 -13.31 34.05
N ARG A 240 -2.47 -12.39 34.97
CA ARG A 240 -1.89 -12.42 36.35
C ARG A 240 -2.53 -13.48 37.23
N GLU A 241 -3.80 -13.80 36.99
CA GLU A 241 -4.53 -14.76 37.82
C GLU A 241 -4.39 -16.20 37.29
N VAL A 242 -4.08 -16.38 36.01
CA VAL A 242 -3.92 -17.67 35.34
C VAL A 242 -2.43 -17.88 35.04
N ARG A 243 -1.73 -18.62 35.93
CA ARG A 243 -0.27 -18.68 35.92
C ARG A 243 0.34 -20.08 35.84
N ARG A 244 -0.46 -21.15 35.96
CA ARG A 244 0.09 -22.49 35.93
C ARG A 244 0.54 -22.88 34.53
N SER A 245 1.59 -23.66 34.44
CA SER A 245 2.05 -24.20 33.20
C SER A 245 0.95 -25.05 32.55
N GLY A 246 0.65 -24.76 31.28
CA GLY A 246 -0.42 -25.41 30.52
C GLY A 246 -1.76 -24.68 30.55
N GLU A 247 -1.98 -23.75 31.49
CA GLU A 247 -3.16 -22.87 31.46
C GLU A 247 -3.09 -21.87 30.30
N LEU A 248 -4.23 -21.49 29.75
CA LEU A 248 -4.30 -20.53 28.66
C LEU A 248 -5.40 -19.49 28.92
N VAL A 249 -5.06 -18.23 28.66
CA VAL A 249 -6.02 -17.12 28.57
C VAL A 249 -6.09 -16.71 27.11
N ALA A 250 -7.28 -16.64 26.54
CA ALA A 250 -7.49 -16.18 25.17
C ALA A 250 -8.67 -15.19 25.09
N ARG A 251 -8.59 -14.31 24.08
CA ARG A 251 -9.77 -13.53 23.66
C ARG A 251 -10.53 -14.35 22.66
N TYR A 252 -11.78 -14.68 23.01
CA TYR A 252 -12.62 -15.54 22.19
C TYR A 252 -13.30 -14.76 21.05
N GLY A 253 -13.71 -13.50 21.33
CA GLY A 253 -14.26 -12.57 20.34
C GLY A 253 -14.87 -11.35 21.01
N GLY A 254 -14.81 -10.18 20.39
CA GLY A 254 -15.39 -8.96 20.95
C GLY A 254 -14.92 -8.67 22.38
N GLU A 255 -15.85 -8.73 23.33
CA GLU A 255 -15.65 -8.58 24.77
C GLU A 255 -15.57 -9.91 25.54
N GLU A 256 -15.52 -11.03 24.82
CA GLU A 256 -15.50 -12.37 25.40
C GLU A 256 -14.08 -12.89 25.55
N PHE A 257 -13.81 -13.48 26.72
CA PHE A 257 -12.55 -14.14 27.04
C PHE A 257 -12.79 -15.59 27.42
N VAL A 258 -11.77 -16.42 27.30
CA VAL A 258 -11.82 -17.83 27.69
C VAL A 258 -10.55 -18.22 28.43
N VAL A 259 -10.69 -19.02 29.47
CA VAL A 259 -9.58 -19.60 30.21
C VAL A 259 -9.68 -21.12 30.15
N LEU A 260 -8.60 -21.77 29.70
CA LEU A 260 -8.47 -23.22 29.67
C LEU A 260 -7.58 -23.66 30.84
N LEU A 261 -8.06 -24.61 31.62
CA LEU A 261 -7.40 -25.08 32.86
C LEU A 261 -7.24 -26.62 32.80
N PRO A 262 -6.09 -27.13 32.35
CA PRO A 262 -5.76 -28.55 32.42
C PRO A 262 -5.61 -29.04 33.86
N ASP A 263 -5.87 -30.35 34.06
CA ASP A 263 -5.77 -31.05 35.36
C ASP A 263 -6.54 -30.32 36.49
N THR A 264 -7.73 -29.77 36.14
CA THR A 264 -8.50 -28.89 37.04
C THR A 264 -9.95 -29.31 37.09
N ASP A 265 -10.42 -29.61 38.29
CA ASP A 265 -11.85 -29.92 38.55
C ASP A 265 -12.69 -28.64 38.67
N VAL A 266 -14.03 -28.81 38.76
CA VAL A 266 -14.98 -27.70 38.79
C VAL A 266 -14.80 -26.79 40.04
N HIS A 267 -14.43 -27.32 41.15
CA HIS A 267 -14.23 -26.56 42.42
C HIS A 267 -12.97 -25.68 42.30
N THR A 268 -11.88 -26.27 41.84
CA THR A 268 -10.61 -25.54 41.63
C THR A 268 -10.81 -24.47 40.51
N ALA A 269 -11.56 -24.76 39.45
CA ALA A 269 -11.90 -23.78 38.41
C ALA A 269 -12.76 -22.64 38.96
N PHE A 270 -13.69 -22.93 39.89
CA PHE A 270 -14.51 -21.91 40.55
C PHE A 270 -13.65 -20.97 41.39
N ASP A 271 -12.66 -21.52 42.19
CA ASP A 271 -11.69 -20.69 42.93
C ASP A 271 -10.87 -19.75 41.99
N VAL A 272 -10.48 -20.23 40.78
CA VAL A 272 -9.83 -19.40 39.79
C VAL A 272 -10.79 -18.30 39.33
N GLY A 273 -12.05 -18.64 39.03
CA GLY A 273 -13.09 -17.67 38.66
C GLY A 273 -13.30 -16.58 39.72
N GLN A 274 -13.36 -16.96 40.99
CA GLN A 274 -13.49 -16.00 42.09
C GLN A 274 -12.30 -15.04 42.19
N ARG A 275 -11.08 -15.56 42.05
CA ARG A 275 -9.88 -14.70 42.06
C ARG A 275 -9.92 -13.71 40.86
N ILE A 276 -10.30 -14.16 39.67
CA ILE A 276 -10.45 -13.31 38.51
C ILE A 276 -11.49 -12.21 38.80
N GLN A 277 -12.68 -12.57 39.30
CA GLN A 277 -13.74 -11.62 39.61
C GLN A 277 -13.28 -10.58 40.63
N GLN A 278 -12.62 -11.01 41.69
CA GLN A 278 -12.05 -10.12 42.74
C GLN A 278 -10.96 -9.20 42.18
N ALA A 279 -10.09 -9.71 41.30
CA ALA A 279 -9.02 -8.92 40.71
C ALA A 279 -9.58 -7.85 39.73
N VAL A 280 -10.61 -8.19 38.95
CA VAL A 280 -11.31 -7.23 38.08
C VAL A 280 -12.06 -6.18 38.92
N TRP A 281 -12.73 -6.60 39.98
CA TRP A 281 -13.37 -5.67 40.91
C TRP A 281 -12.34 -4.68 41.51
N SER A 282 -11.17 -5.19 41.91
CA SER A 282 -10.09 -4.39 42.49
C SER A 282 -9.42 -3.46 41.48
N LEU A 283 -9.47 -3.76 40.18
CA LEU A 283 -8.99 -2.88 39.12
C LEU A 283 -9.80 -1.56 39.06
N GLY A 284 -11.11 -1.63 39.41
CA GLY A 284 -11.95 -0.46 39.62
C GLY A 284 -12.15 0.41 38.37
N VAL A 285 -12.20 -0.17 37.17
CA VAL A 285 -12.45 0.58 35.93
C VAL A 285 -13.85 1.20 36.01
N PRO A 286 -13.98 2.55 35.97
CA PRO A 286 -15.28 3.21 36.12
C PRO A 286 -16.25 2.84 35.01
N HIS A 287 -17.51 2.54 35.35
CA HIS A 287 -18.61 2.31 34.39
C HIS A 287 -19.91 3.00 34.87
N ALA A 288 -20.11 4.25 34.44
CA ALA A 288 -21.18 5.11 34.91
C ALA A 288 -22.61 4.58 34.55
N GLN A 289 -22.71 3.64 33.60
CA GLN A 289 -23.99 3.15 33.10
C GLN A 289 -24.47 1.85 33.80
N VAL A 290 -23.82 1.42 34.87
CA VAL A 290 -24.14 0.20 35.62
C VAL A 290 -24.27 0.49 37.13
N PRO A 291 -25.12 -0.23 37.87
CA PRO A 291 -25.32 0.00 39.31
C PRO A 291 -24.06 -0.22 40.15
N SER A 292 -23.16 -1.12 39.73
CA SER A 292 -21.88 -1.37 40.44
C SER A 292 -20.91 -0.18 40.36
N GLY A 293 -21.10 0.77 39.40
CA GLY A 293 -20.20 1.87 39.11
C GLY A 293 -18.87 1.48 38.46
N ILE A 294 -18.62 0.21 38.28
CA ILE A 294 -17.37 -0.34 37.71
C ILE A 294 -17.65 -1.48 36.72
N VAL A 295 -16.65 -1.75 35.88
CA VAL A 295 -16.65 -2.89 34.95
C VAL A 295 -16.57 -4.19 35.73
N THR A 296 -17.40 -5.16 35.34
CA THR A 296 -17.47 -6.51 35.92
C THR A 296 -17.50 -7.58 34.83
N PHE A 297 -17.30 -8.85 35.23
CA PHE A 297 -17.46 -10.03 34.39
C PHE A 297 -18.60 -10.91 34.89
N SER A 298 -19.33 -11.47 33.94
CA SER A 298 -20.10 -12.71 34.14
C SER A 298 -19.25 -13.91 33.70
N LEU A 299 -19.26 -14.98 34.46
CA LEU A 299 -18.46 -16.19 34.23
C LEU A 299 -19.34 -17.44 34.17
N GLY A 300 -19.04 -18.28 33.17
CA GLY A 300 -19.61 -19.63 33.08
C GLY A 300 -18.48 -20.66 33.14
N ILE A 301 -18.58 -21.63 34.00
CA ILE A 301 -17.54 -22.64 34.25
C ILE A 301 -18.07 -24.04 33.94
N SER A 302 -17.30 -24.79 33.17
CA SER A 302 -17.50 -26.22 32.95
C SER A 302 -16.25 -27.00 33.28
N SER A 303 -16.37 -28.24 33.76
CA SER A 303 -15.22 -29.13 33.94
C SER A 303 -15.67 -30.57 33.70
N ARG A 304 -14.82 -31.32 33.05
CA ARG A 304 -15.12 -32.73 32.71
C ARG A 304 -13.83 -33.55 32.59
N VAL A 305 -13.92 -34.81 32.97
CA VAL A 305 -12.95 -35.82 32.57
C VAL A 305 -13.33 -36.31 31.15
N PRO A 306 -12.51 -36.03 30.12
CA PRO A 306 -12.82 -36.44 28.75
C PRO A 306 -12.92 -37.95 28.60
N SER A 307 -13.90 -38.40 27.82
CA SER A 307 -14.08 -39.83 27.48
C SER A 307 -14.37 -39.96 25.97
N GLU A 308 -14.37 -41.18 25.45
CA GLU A 308 -14.67 -41.44 24.02
C GLU A 308 -16.09 -41.01 23.59
N ARG A 309 -16.98 -40.78 24.54
CA ARG A 309 -18.37 -40.37 24.27
C ARG A 309 -18.57 -38.88 24.15
N HIS A 310 -17.54 -38.08 24.43
CA HIS A 310 -17.61 -36.64 24.49
C HIS A 310 -16.66 -36.02 23.50
N VAL A 311 -16.95 -34.81 23.06
CA VAL A 311 -16.11 -34.01 22.19
C VAL A 311 -15.73 -32.69 22.88
N PRO A 312 -14.60 -32.04 22.51
CA PRO A 312 -14.16 -30.77 23.12
C PRO A 312 -15.25 -29.69 23.12
N ASP A 313 -16.06 -29.63 22.06
CA ASP A 313 -17.16 -28.66 21.91
C ASP A 313 -18.26 -28.81 22.98
N ASP A 314 -18.39 -29.99 23.60
CA ASP A 314 -19.36 -30.20 24.71
C ASP A 314 -18.95 -29.37 25.94
N LEU A 315 -17.65 -29.32 26.25
CA LEU A 315 -17.11 -28.55 27.34
C LEU A 315 -17.32 -27.04 27.11
N LEU A 316 -17.05 -26.59 25.91
CA LEU A 316 -17.26 -25.19 25.52
C LEU A 316 -18.73 -24.79 25.60
N ARG A 317 -19.62 -25.60 25.02
CA ARG A 317 -21.07 -25.36 25.04
C ARG A 317 -21.63 -25.30 26.45
N GLN A 318 -21.17 -26.17 27.38
CA GLN A 318 -21.58 -26.15 28.77
C GLN A 318 -21.14 -24.89 29.50
N ALA A 319 -19.91 -24.42 29.28
CA ALA A 319 -19.43 -23.16 29.85
C ALA A 319 -20.22 -21.96 29.29
N ASP A 320 -20.54 -21.95 28.00
CA ASP A 320 -21.35 -20.89 27.37
C ASP A 320 -22.80 -20.85 27.94
N LEU A 321 -23.43 -21.99 28.12
CA LEU A 321 -24.74 -22.08 28.76
C LEU A 321 -24.71 -21.55 30.22
N ALA A 322 -23.66 -21.89 30.97
CA ALA A 322 -23.48 -21.37 32.33
C ALA A 322 -23.23 -19.85 32.32
N LEU A 323 -22.43 -19.33 31.36
CA LEU A 323 -22.26 -17.89 31.17
C LEU A 323 -23.57 -17.17 30.84
N TYR A 324 -24.40 -17.76 29.99
CA TYR A 324 -25.71 -17.22 29.67
C TYR A 324 -26.58 -17.14 30.96
N GLN A 325 -26.58 -18.20 31.79
CA GLN A 325 -27.28 -18.20 33.09
C GLN A 325 -26.75 -17.11 34.03
N ALA A 326 -25.43 -16.88 34.06
CA ALA A 326 -24.84 -15.80 34.85
C ALA A 326 -25.35 -14.41 34.39
N LYS A 327 -25.48 -14.18 33.09
CA LYS A 327 -26.06 -12.94 32.54
C LYS A 327 -27.55 -12.77 32.89
N GLU A 328 -28.34 -13.85 32.87
CA GLU A 328 -29.76 -13.82 33.23
C GLU A 328 -30.01 -13.64 34.73
N THR A 329 -29.15 -14.18 35.60
CA THR A 329 -29.27 -14.09 37.05
C THR A 329 -28.77 -12.78 37.66
N GLY A 330 -28.48 -11.76 36.84
CA GLY A 330 -28.17 -10.41 37.30
C GLY A 330 -26.73 -9.98 37.02
N ARG A 331 -25.97 -10.75 36.28
CA ARG A 331 -24.56 -10.48 35.92
C ARG A 331 -23.61 -10.43 37.12
N ASN A 332 -22.37 -10.10 36.90
CA ASN A 332 -21.31 -10.00 37.93
C ASN A 332 -21.33 -11.23 38.86
N CYS A 333 -21.51 -12.40 38.31
CA CYS A 333 -21.58 -13.66 39.08
C CYS A 333 -20.93 -14.80 38.28
N ILE A 334 -20.73 -15.91 38.97
CA ILE A 334 -20.19 -17.15 38.45
C ILE A 334 -21.29 -18.20 38.46
N GLN A 335 -21.51 -18.88 37.35
CA GLN A 335 -22.38 -20.03 37.24
C GLN A 335 -21.59 -21.27 36.83
N LEU A 336 -21.92 -22.39 37.42
CA LEU A 336 -21.34 -23.68 37.08
C LEU A 336 -22.27 -24.40 36.10
N ALA A 337 -21.70 -25.06 35.11
CA ALA A 337 -22.47 -25.93 34.24
C ALA A 337 -23.05 -27.11 35.07
N VAL A 338 -24.35 -27.37 34.88
CA VAL A 338 -25.00 -28.54 35.44
C VAL A 338 -24.82 -29.69 34.43
N ASP A 339 -24.35 -30.85 34.90
CA ASP A 339 -24.18 -32.07 34.10
C ASP A 339 -25.52 -32.58 33.52
#